data_445c4766ba29eda7ecbf186cd2605e84
#
_entry.id   445c4766ba29eda7ecbf186cd2605e84
#
_cell.length_a   1.000
_cell.length_b   1.000
_cell.length_c   1.000
_cell.angle_alpha   90.00
_cell.angle_beta   90.00
_cell.angle_gamma   90.00
#
_symmetry.space_group_name_H-M   'P 1'
#
loop_
_entity.id
_entity.type
_entity.pdbx_description
1 polymer ?
#
loop_
_entity_poly.entity_id
_entity_poly.type
_entity_poly.pdbx_seq_one_letter_code
_entity_poly.pdbx_strand_id
1 'polypeptide(L)'
;DLDLNITLNVLLDEVTSQLDVDAADILLYNAERDVLEQVAGSGFWHPTLQPARFSLNQGLIGRLISQHSIVHLPDAAQNMNDFERLALYRKEKFASYYGVPLVVKGALKGVLELYSRKAVRADAGWLRFLETLAAETAVAIDNTELFRQLQHSHDELSLAYDATIQGWSKTLELRDLETKGHSDRVMELTLHLARQLNVPEEQFVHLRRGALLHDIGKTGIPDSILLKPGPLTDAEIQVMRKHPEYAMQLLSSVPFLRPALDIPYCHHEKWDGNGYPRGLKGEDIPLAARIFSVIDVFDALCYERPYRYAWSKKRVLAYIRERSGADFDPRVVEAFFEIVK
;
A
#
# COMPACT_ATOMS: atom_id res chain seq x y z
N ASP A 1 5.84 -2.38 13.17
CA ASP A 1 6.79 -2.61 14.28
C ASP A 1 6.38 -3.71 15.26
N LEU A 2 5.08 -4.06 15.33
CA LEU A 2 4.63 -5.15 16.22
C LEU A 2 5.22 -6.52 15.80
N ASP A 3 5.25 -6.81 14.52
CA ASP A 3 5.75 -8.09 13.97
C ASP A 3 7.26 -8.31 14.20
N LEU A 4 8.08 -7.27 14.03
CA LEU A 4 9.52 -7.37 14.26
C LEU A 4 9.81 -7.61 15.74
N ASN A 5 9.17 -6.85 16.63
CA ASN A 5 9.36 -7.00 18.09
C ASN A 5 8.93 -8.38 18.60
N ILE A 6 7.83 -8.93 18.08
CA ILE A 6 7.38 -10.29 18.43
C ILE A 6 8.42 -11.30 17.96
N THR A 7 8.88 -11.20 16.71
CA THR A 7 9.89 -12.11 16.15
C THR A 7 11.20 -12.05 16.94
N LEU A 8 11.67 -10.84 17.28
CA LEU A 8 12.92 -10.67 18.07
C LEU A 8 12.79 -11.20 19.48
N ASN A 9 11.64 -11.05 20.14
CA ASN A 9 11.44 -11.60 21.48
C ASN A 9 11.42 -13.14 21.47
N VAL A 10 10.72 -13.76 20.50
CA VAL A 10 10.73 -15.24 20.34
C VAL A 10 12.15 -15.74 20.11
N LEU A 11 12.92 -15.04 19.27
CA LEU A 11 14.32 -15.38 19.01
C LEU A 11 15.16 -15.24 20.28
N LEU A 12 14.98 -14.19 21.09
CA LEU A 12 15.71 -14.00 22.34
C LEU A 12 15.39 -15.09 23.37
N ASP A 13 14.14 -15.54 23.44
CA ASP A 13 13.74 -16.64 24.33
C ASP A 13 14.41 -17.96 23.88
N GLU A 14 14.52 -18.20 22.60
CA GLU A 14 15.25 -19.36 22.06
C GLU A 14 16.74 -19.25 22.32
N VAL A 15 17.35 -18.11 22.07
CA VAL A 15 18.78 -17.83 22.34
C VAL A 15 19.12 -18.04 23.81
N THR A 16 18.32 -17.48 24.74
CA THR A 16 18.54 -17.63 26.17
C THR A 16 18.45 -19.11 26.63
N SER A 17 17.46 -19.83 26.08
CA SER A 17 17.26 -21.25 26.39
C SER A 17 18.36 -22.14 25.83
N GLN A 18 18.77 -21.96 24.57
CA GLN A 18 19.75 -22.85 23.91
C GLN A 18 21.19 -22.59 24.36
N LEU A 19 21.53 -21.36 24.70
CA LEU A 19 22.87 -20.99 25.18
C LEU A 19 23.03 -21.06 26.69
N ASP A 20 21.96 -21.38 27.43
CA ASP A 20 21.92 -21.44 28.91
C ASP A 20 22.43 -20.14 29.55
N VAL A 21 21.93 -19.00 29.03
CA VAL A 21 22.20 -17.66 29.53
C VAL A 21 20.97 -17.05 30.19
N ASP A 22 21.18 -16.17 31.18
CA ASP A 22 20.08 -15.65 32.02
C ASP A 22 19.26 -14.54 31.34
N ALA A 23 19.89 -13.74 30.47
CA ALA A 23 19.21 -12.67 29.77
C ALA A 23 19.91 -12.37 28.42
N ALA A 24 19.14 -11.84 27.50
CA ALA A 24 19.65 -11.36 26.22
C ALA A 24 18.83 -10.14 25.73
N ASP A 25 19.46 -9.29 24.95
CA ASP A 25 18.75 -8.23 24.23
C ASP A 25 19.36 -7.96 22.84
N ILE A 26 18.59 -7.23 22.03
CA ILE A 26 18.99 -6.80 20.69
C ILE A 26 18.96 -5.29 20.65
N LEU A 27 20.08 -4.74 20.22
CA LEU A 27 20.24 -3.35 19.86
C LEU A 27 20.22 -3.25 18.34
N LEU A 28 19.30 -2.49 17.75
CA LEU A 28 19.28 -2.21 16.31
C LEU A 28 20.02 -0.91 16.00
N TYR A 29 20.73 -0.91 14.87
CA TYR A 29 21.41 0.27 14.37
C TYR A 29 20.41 1.20 13.68
N ASN A 30 20.32 2.43 14.17
CA ASN A 30 19.57 3.52 13.56
C ASN A 30 20.52 4.42 12.76
N ALA A 31 20.51 4.25 11.43
CA ALA A 31 21.42 4.99 10.53
C ALA A 31 21.14 6.50 10.48
N GLU A 32 19.88 6.94 10.71
CA GLU A 32 19.54 8.37 10.71
C GLU A 32 20.14 9.13 11.89
N ARG A 33 20.27 8.43 13.04
CA ARG A 33 20.74 9.01 14.31
C ARG A 33 22.16 8.61 14.65
N ASP A 34 22.73 7.68 13.91
CA ASP A 34 24.04 7.07 14.14
C ASP A 34 24.18 6.50 15.57
N VAL A 35 23.16 5.76 16.01
CA VAL A 35 23.09 5.12 17.34
C VAL A 35 22.55 3.70 17.27
N LEU A 36 22.87 2.93 18.30
CA LEU A 36 22.21 1.65 18.59
C LEU A 36 21.07 1.90 19.59
N GLU A 37 19.88 1.40 19.27
CA GLU A 37 18.69 1.51 20.12
C GLU A 37 18.22 0.11 20.54
N GLN A 38 17.97 -0.09 21.83
CA GLN A 38 17.41 -1.35 22.34
C GLN A 38 15.98 -1.52 21.84
N VAL A 39 15.69 -2.64 21.17
CA VAL A 39 14.36 -2.94 20.60
C VAL A 39 13.68 -4.15 21.23
N ALA A 40 14.46 -5.10 21.75
CA ALA A 40 13.94 -6.30 22.39
C ALA A 40 14.85 -6.74 23.53
N GLY A 41 14.29 -7.43 24.52
CA GLY A 41 15.06 -7.98 25.65
C GLY A 41 14.27 -9.01 26.42
N SER A 42 14.94 -10.11 26.83
CA SER A 42 14.37 -11.23 27.60
C SER A 42 15.23 -11.56 28.79
N GLY A 43 14.66 -12.11 29.87
CA GLY A 43 15.35 -12.64 31.03
C GLY A 43 15.83 -11.62 32.08
N PHE A 44 15.60 -10.33 31.92
CA PHE A 44 15.95 -9.30 32.89
C PHE A 44 14.96 -9.25 34.07
N TRP A 45 15.48 -9.15 35.28
CA TRP A 45 14.64 -8.98 36.49
C TRP A 45 14.01 -7.59 36.60
N HIS A 46 14.69 -6.59 36.02
CA HIS A 46 14.26 -5.19 36.07
C HIS A 46 14.22 -4.62 34.66
N PRO A 47 13.15 -4.89 33.89
CA PRO A 47 13.03 -4.33 32.56
C PRO A 47 13.10 -2.79 32.62
N THR A 48 13.94 -2.22 31.77
CA THR A 48 14.09 -0.76 31.67
C THR A 48 12.87 -0.16 31.01
N LEU A 49 12.26 0.83 31.64
CA LEU A 49 11.09 1.56 31.09
C LEU A 49 11.46 2.44 29.88
N GLN A 50 12.74 2.70 29.67
CA GLN A 50 13.22 3.50 28.52
C GLN A 50 14.25 2.67 27.72
N PRO A 51 14.11 2.60 26.38
CA PRO A 51 15.07 1.94 25.52
C PRO A 51 16.46 2.60 25.70
N ALA A 52 17.47 1.78 25.94
CA ALA A 52 18.85 2.24 26.01
C ALA A 52 19.33 2.64 24.61
N ARG A 53 20.14 3.71 24.56
CA ARG A 53 20.75 4.22 23.32
C ARG A 53 22.25 4.34 23.51
N PHE A 54 23.01 3.93 22.50
CA PHE A 54 24.45 3.89 22.56
C PHE A 54 25.06 4.48 21.29
N SER A 55 26.16 5.23 21.47
CA SER A 55 26.97 5.71 20.36
C SER A 55 27.88 4.61 19.83
N LEU A 56 28.07 4.57 18.51
CA LEU A 56 28.91 3.56 17.84
C LEU A 56 30.39 3.68 18.12
N ASN A 57 30.86 4.83 18.57
CA ASN A 57 32.29 5.17 18.61
C ASN A 57 32.88 5.15 20.03
N GLN A 58 32.14 4.69 21.02
CA GLN A 58 32.58 4.74 22.43
C GLN A 58 32.46 3.36 23.09
N GLY A 59 33.30 3.15 24.10
CA GLY A 59 33.24 2.05 25.02
C GLY A 59 33.40 0.66 24.40
N LEU A 60 32.73 -0.30 25.00
CA LEU A 60 32.77 -1.70 24.62
C LEU A 60 32.06 -1.95 23.28
N ILE A 61 30.92 -1.28 23.07
CA ILE A 61 30.13 -1.37 21.84
C ILE A 61 30.94 -0.86 20.65
N GLY A 62 31.67 0.25 20.79
CA GLY A 62 32.55 0.76 19.75
C GLY A 62 33.65 -0.22 19.37
N ARG A 63 34.24 -0.94 20.34
CA ARG A 63 35.23 -2.00 20.08
C ARG A 63 34.61 -3.18 19.33
N LEU A 64 33.45 -3.63 19.76
CA LEU A 64 32.71 -4.74 19.16
C LEU A 64 32.41 -4.45 17.67
N ILE A 65 31.99 -3.25 17.37
CA ILE A 65 31.67 -2.82 16.00
C ILE A 65 32.93 -2.71 15.15
N SER A 66 33.98 -2.04 15.67
CA SER A 66 35.22 -1.82 14.91
C SER A 66 35.98 -3.11 14.60
N GLN A 67 35.92 -4.11 15.48
CA GLN A 67 36.60 -5.40 15.33
C GLN A 67 35.76 -6.44 14.59
N HIS A 68 34.46 -6.22 14.40
CA HIS A 68 33.51 -7.20 13.84
C HIS A 68 33.64 -8.59 14.48
N SER A 69 33.88 -8.63 15.78
CA SER A 69 34.14 -9.87 16.51
C SER A 69 33.37 -9.90 17.84
N ILE A 70 33.16 -11.11 18.33
CA ILE A 70 32.55 -11.32 19.66
C ILE A 70 33.43 -10.67 20.72
N VAL A 71 32.82 -9.88 21.58
CA VAL A 71 33.47 -9.31 22.76
C VAL A 71 32.95 -10.06 23.99
N HIS A 72 33.88 -10.58 24.79
CA HIS A 72 33.58 -11.30 26.03
C HIS A 72 34.17 -10.58 27.24
N LEU A 73 33.39 -10.47 28.31
CA LEU A 73 33.82 -9.98 29.60
C LEU A 73 33.62 -11.08 30.66
N PRO A 74 34.70 -11.76 31.07
CA PRO A 74 34.60 -12.96 31.92
C PRO A 74 34.33 -12.66 33.39
N ASP A 75 34.67 -11.48 33.90
CA ASP A 75 34.36 -11.04 35.27
C ASP A 75 34.28 -9.52 35.29
N ALA A 76 33.07 -9.08 35.17
CA ALA A 76 32.78 -7.68 34.97
C ALA A 76 33.01 -6.77 36.16
N ALA A 77 33.39 -7.30 37.31
CA ALA A 77 33.52 -6.51 38.54
C ALA A 77 34.82 -5.69 38.62
N GLN A 78 35.86 -6.02 37.89
CA GLN A 78 37.18 -5.46 38.15
C GLN A 78 37.75 -4.45 37.15
N ASN A 79 37.25 -4.36 35.92
CA ASN A 79 37.86 -3.48 34.86
C ASN A 79 36.87 -2.82 33.90
N MET A 80 35.80 -2.17 34.40
CA MET A 80 34.68 -1.77 33.57
C MET A 80 34.37 -0.28 33.50
N ASN A 81 35.37 0.57 33.45
CA ASN A 81 35.12 2.00 33.30
C ASN A 81 34.54 2.37 31.93
N ASP A 82 34.68 1.49 30.93
CA ASP A 82 34.22 1.72 29.54
C ASP A 82 32.97 0.91 29.13
N PHE A 83 32.28 0.28 30.07
CA PHE A 83 31.08 -0.50 29.80
C PHE A 83 29.81 0.34 30.04
N GLU A 84 29.14 0.70 28.99
CA GLU A 84 28.00 1.61 28.98
C GLU A 84 26.84 1.07 29.81
N ARG A 85 26.75 -0.26 29.96
CA ARG A 85 25.69 -0.93 30.71
C ARG A 85 26.08 -1.37 32.12
N LEU A 86 27.16 -0.84 32.66
CA LEU A 86 27.67 -1.23 33.98
C LEU A 86 26.62 -1.13 35.10
N ALA A 87 25.76 -0.12 35.06
CA ALA A 87 24.69 0.06 36.04
C ALA A 87 23.64 -1.05 35.97
N LEU A 88 23.22 -1.43 34.77
CA LEU A 88 22.32 -2.56 34.52
C LEU A 88 22.96 -3.86 34.97
N TYR A 89 24.20 -4.11 34.56
CA TYR A 89 24.99 -5.31 34.89
C TYR A 89 25.07 -5.55 36.40
N ARG A 90 25.40 -4.52 37.18
CA ARG A 90 25.44 -4.58 38.64
C ARG A 90 24.10 -4.82 39.29
N LYS A 91 23.06 -4.13 38.80
CA LYS A 91 21.68 -4.25 39.30
C LYS A 91 21.13 -5.66 39.10
N GLU A 92 21.40 -6.27 37.95
CA GLU A 92 20.97 -7.62 37.57
C GLU A 92 21.87 -8.72 38.12
N LYS A 93 23.01 -8.37 38.75
CA LYS A 93 24.02 -9.30 39.29
C LYS A 93 24.62 -10.22 38.24
N PHE A 94 24.83 -9.72 37.03
CA PHE A 94 25.49 -10.50 36.00
C PHE A 94 26.97 -10.72 36.30
N ALA A 95 27.48 -11.89 35.89
CA ALA A 95 28.86 -12.33 36.07
C ALA A 95 29.63 -12.50 34.77
N SER A 96 28.95 -12.66 33.64
CA SER A 96 29.57 -12.66 32.32
C SER A 96 28.68 -11.96 31.26
N TYR A 97 29.35 -11.45 30.23
CA TYR A 97 28.75 -10.75 29.13
C TYR A 97 29.38 -11.17 27.81
N TYR A 98 28.55 -11.35 26.78
CA TYR A 98 28.96 -11.51 25.39
C TYR A 98 28.21 -10.54 24.52
N GLY A 99 28.91 -9.74 23.72
CA GLY A 99 28.36 -8.89 22.68
C GLY A 99 28.74 -9.41 21.31
N VAL A 100 27.77 -9.53 20.41
CA VAL A 100 27.97 -10.09 19.07
C VAL A 100 27.42 -9.12 18.04
N PRO A 101 28.25 -8.69 17.07
CA PRO A 101 27.76 -7.79 16.03
C PRO A 101 26.84 -8.56 15.06
N LEU A 102 25.70 -7.99 14.75
CA LEU A 102 24.77 -8.47 13.75
C LEU A 102 25.12 -7.82 12.41
N VAL A 103 25.82 -8.54 11.56
CA VAL A 103 26.35 -8.00 10.28
C VAL A 103 25.83 -8.80 9.10
N VAL A 104 25.33 -8.12 8.07
CA VAL A 104 24.91 -8.69 6.79
C VAL A 104 25.62 -8.00 5.66
N LYS A 105 26.32 -8.75 4.80
CA LYS A 105 27.06 -8.20 3.64
C LYS A 105 28.02 -7.06 4.01
N GLY A 106 28.62 -7.09 5.20
CA GLY A 106 29.51 -6.06 5.70
C GLY A 106 28.82 -4.82 6.32
N ALA A 107 27.49 -4.77 6.33
CA ALA A 107 26.72 -3.71 6.98
C ALA A 107 26.28 -4.13 8.38
N LEU A 108 26.51 -3.27 9.37
CA LEU A 108 26.04 -3.44 10.73
C LEU A 108 24.52 -3.26 10.77
N LYS A 109 23.78 -4.26 11.29
CA LYS A 109 22.35 -4.20 11.55
C LYS A 109 22.04 -3.97 13.02
N GLY A 110 22.94 -4.41 13.89
CA GLY A 110 22.73 -4.27 15.32
C GLY A 110 23.76 -5.02 16.12
N VAL A 111 23.44 -5.24 17.39
CA VAL A 111 24.24 -6.04 18.34
C VAL A 111 23.30 -6.96 19.11
N LEU A 112 23.66 -8.23 19.23
CA LEU A 112 23.07 -9.18 20.17
C LEU A 112 23.92 -9.18 21.44
N GLU A 113 23.31 -8.88 22.57
CA GLU A 113 23.97 -8.91 23.88
C GLU A 113 23.42 -10.05 24.72
N LEU A 114 24.34 -10.84 25.34
CA LEU A 114 24.03 -11.97 26.20
C LEU A 114 24.60 -11.75 27.58
N TYR A 115 23.81 -12.07 28.57
CA TYR A 115 24.17 -11.87 29.97
C TYR A 115 23.93 -13.14 30.80
N SER A 116 24.88 -13.48 31.68
CA SER A 116 24.70 -14.57 32.62
C SER A 116 25.09 -14.15 34.03
N ARG A 117 24.33 -14.64 35.02
CA ARG A 117 24.59 -14.46 36.46
C ARG A 117 25.65 -15.42 36.99
N LYS A 118 26.13 -16.33 36.14
CA LYS A 118 27.22 -17.26 36.37
C LYS A 118 28.31 -17.05 35.34
N ALA A 119 29.55 -17.43 35.71
CA ALA A 119 30.62 -17.42 34.72
C ALA A 119 30.35 -18.46 33.62
N VAL A 120 30.17 -18.02 32.39
CA VAL A 120 30.01 -18.88 31.23
C VAL A 120 31.38 -19.24 30.69
N ARG A 121 31.70 -20.55 30.61
CA ARG A 121 32.90 -21.06 29.93
C ARG A 121 32.52 -21.46 28.52
N ALA A 122 32.61 -20.49 27.60
CA ALA A 122 32.35 -20.74 26.17
C ALA A 122 33.48 -21.63 25.60
N ASP A 123 33.15 -22.82 25.13
CA ASP A 123 34.02 -23.60 24.27
C ASP A 123 33.87 -23.18 22.79
N ALA A 124 34.71 -23.77 21.93
CA ALA A 124 34.67 -23.46 20.50
C ALA A 124 33.34 -23.85 19.81
N GLY A 125 32.62 -24.85 20.38
CA GLY A 125 31.28 -25.23 19.89
C GLY A 125 30.24 -24.16 20.21
N TRP A 126 30.22 -23.69 21.46
CA TRP A 126 29.33 -22.65 21.93
C TRP A 126 29.52 -21.34 21.18
N LEU A 127 30.78 -20.93 20.97
CA LEU A 127 31.08 -19.70 20.19
C LEU A 127 30.60 -19.81 18.74
N ARG A 128 30.85 -20.92 18.05
CA ARG A 128 30.35 -21.13 16.67
C ARG A 128 28.84 -21.12 16.60
N PHE A 129 28.18 -21.72 17.60
CA PHE A 129 26.70 -21.69 17.65
C PHE A 129 26.19 -20.28 17.85
N LEU A 130 26.80 -19.49 18.72
CA LEU A 130 26.47 -18.08 18.92
C LEU A 130 26.68 -17.25 17.65
N GLU A 131 27.79 -17.45 16.93
CA GLU A 131 28.04 -16.80 15.64
C GLU A 131 26.97 -17.15 14.60
N THR A 132 26.53 -18.40 14.55
CA THR A 132 25.49 -18.86 13.65
C THR A 132 24.16 -18.17 13.97
N LEU A 133 23.75 -18.18 15.24
CA LEU A 133 22.53 -17.49 15.70
C LEU A 133 22.56 -15.98 15.39
N ALA A 134 23.70 -15.34 15.64
CA ALA A 134 23.86 -13.91 15.33
C ALA A 134 23.74 -13.65 13.83
N ALA A 135 24.33 -14.51 12.99
CA ALA A 135 24.22 -14.40 11.53
C ALA A 135 22.76 -14.58 11.05
N GLU A 136 22.05 -15.58 11.56
CA GLU A 136 20.64 -15.83 11.26
C GLU A 136 19.77 -14.67 11.73
N THR A 137 20.01 -14.16 12.93
CA THR A 137 19.33 -12.97 13.47
C THR A 137 19.55 -11.75 12.58
N ALA A 138 20.79 -11.51 12.16
CA ALA A 138 21.12 -10.39 11.29
C ALA A 138 20.39 -10.48 9.94
N VAL A 139 20.33 -11.68 9.33
CA VAL A 139 19.60 -11.93 8.09
C VAL A 139 18.08 -11.72 8.28
N ALA A 140 17.51 -12.20 9.38
CA ALA A 140 16.08 -11.99 9.67
C ALA A 140 15.73 -10.49 9.80
N ILE A 141 16.59 -9.72 10.48
CA ILE A 141 16.43 -8.26 10.61
C ILE A 141 16.51 -7.58 9.22
N ASP A 142 17.55 -7.92 8.43
CA ASP A 142 17.76 -7.36 7.09
C ASP A 142 16.56 -7.63 6.15
N ASN A 143 16.08 -8.88 6.16
CA ASN A 143 14.90 -9.26 5.35
C ASN A 143 13.65 -8.50 5.77
N THR A 144 13.40 -8.34 7.06
CA THR A 144 12.24 -7.59 7.57
C THR A 144 12.31 -6.11 7.19
N GLU A 145 13.50 -5.52 7.29
CA GLU A 145 13.74 -4.13 6.88
C GLU A 145 13.53 -3.94 5.37
N LEU A 146 14.10 -4.83 4.55
CA LEU A 146 13.93 -4.81 3.09
C LEU A 146 12.47 -4.98 2.67
N PHE A 147 11.76 -5.90 3.31
CA PHE A 147 10.34 -6.11 3.04
C PHE A 147 9.52 -4.86 3.36
N ARG A 148 9.78 -4.21 4.50
CA ARG A 148 9.12 -2.97 4.89
C ARG A 148 9.42 -1.82 3.91
N GLN A 149 10.68 -1.69 3.47
CA GLN A 149 11.08 -0.68 2.49
C GLN A 149 10.39 -0.91 1.14
N LEU A 150 10.30 -2.18 0.71
CA LEU A 150 9.61 -2.55 -0.53
C LEU A 150 8.11 -2.21 -0.45
N GLN A 151 7.45 -2.55 0.66
CA GLN A 151 6.05 -2.19 0.87
C GLN A 151 5.84 -0.67 0.82
N HIS A 152 6.64 0.09 1.55
CA HIS A 152 6.54 1.56 1.56
C HIS A 152 6.72 2.14 0.16
N SER A 153 7.74 1.68 -0.58
CA SER A 153 7.99 2.13 -1.97
C SER A 153 6.83 1.75 -2.90
N HIS A 154 6.24 0.57 -2.73
CA HIS A 154 5.07 0.14 -3.49
C HIS A 154 3.85 1.04 -3.22
N ASP A 155 3.60 1.37 -1.95
CA ASP A 155 2.48 2.22 -1.55
C ASP A 155 2.66 3.66 -2.06
N GLU A 156 3.87 4.22 -1.95
CA GLU A 156 4.20 5.54 -2.51
C GLU A 156 3.98 5.57 -4.02
N LEU A 157 4.44 4.54 -4.73
CA LEU A 157 4.26 4.44 -6.18
C LEU A 157 2.78 4.36 -6.56
N SER A 158 1.99 3.57 -5.82
CA SER A 158 0.54 3.45 -6.03
C SER A 158 -0.18 4.78 -5.84
N LEU A 159 0.16 5.53 -4.79
CA LEU A 159 -0.38 6.88 -4.53
C LEU A 159 0.01 7.88 -5.63
N ALA A 160 1.25 7.83 -6.12
CA ALA A 160 1.71 8.68 -7.21
C ALA A 160 0.95 8.39 -8.53
N TYR A 161 0.69 7.11 -8.83
CA TYR A 161 -0.14 6.74 -9.98
C TYR A 161 -1.57 7.24 -9.84
N ASP A 162 -2.21 7.07 -8.70
CA ASP A 162 -3.58 7.51 -8.48
C ASP A 162 -3.70 9.05 -8.55
N ALA A 163 -2.71 9.79 -8.02
CA ALA A 163 -2.65 11.24 -8.17
C ALA A 163 -2.49 11.68 -9.64
N THR A 164 -1.69 10.95 -10.42
CA THR A 164 -1.53 11.21 -11.86
C THR A 164 -2.83 10.98 -12.63
N ILE A 165 -3.54 9.88 -12.33
CA ILE A 165 -4.84 9.58 -12.94
C ILE A 165 -5.86 10.67 -12.62
N GLN A 166 -5.93 11.13 -11.37
CA GLN A 166 -6.79 12.26 -11.00
C GLN A 166 -6.42 13.55 -11.74
N GLY A 167 -5.12 13.80 -11.93
CA GLY A 167 -4.65 14.93 -12.73
C GLY A 167 -5.13 14.85 -14.18
N TRP A 168 -5.05 13.68 -14.81
CA TRP A 168 -5.56 13.46 -16.17
C TRP A 168 -7.07 13.65 -16.27
N SER A 169 -7.83 13.09 -15.34
CA SER A 169 -9.28 13.26 -15.26
C SER A 169 -9.67 14.74 -15.16
N LYS A 170 -9.03 15.50 -14.28
CA LYS A 170 -9.27 16.94 -14.13
C LYS A 170 -8.89 17.75 -15.38
N THR A 171 -7.79 17.36 -16.05
CA THR A 171 -7.39 18.02 -17.31
C THR A 171 -8.42 17.80 -18.39
N LEU A 172 -9.02 16.61 -18.46
CA LEU A 172 -10.09 16.31 -19.39
C LEU A 172 -11.36 17.11 -19.08
N GLU A 173 -11.79 17.17 -17.80
CA GLU A 173 -12.94 17.99 -17.39
C GLU A 173 -12.80 19.47 -17.79
N LEU A 174 -11.57 20.01 -17.74
CA LEU A 174 -11.28 21.37 -18.19
C LEU A 174 -11.41 21.53 -19.71
N ARG A 175 -11.11 20.46 -20.47
CA ARG A 175 -11.13 20.50 -21.93
C ARG A 175 -12.51 20.31 -22.51
N ASP A 176 -13.31 19.38 -22.02
CA ASP A 176 -14.61 18.99 -22.59
C ASP A 176 -15.79 19.74 -21.97
N LEU A 177 -15.51 20.71 -21.09
CA LEU A 177 -16.50 21.53 -20.39
C LEU A 177 -17.53 20.71 -19.61
N GLU A 178 -17.12 19.54 -19.13
CA GLU A 178 -17.93 18.74 -18.19
C GLU A 178 -18.20 19.51 -16.89
N THR A 179 -19.26 19.12 -16.19
CA THR A 179 -19.61 19.77 -14.92
C THR A 179 -18.53 19.52 -13.88
N LYS A 180 -18.07 20.61 -13.26
CA LYS A 180 -17.00 20.55 -12.24
C LYS A 180 -17.25 19.43 -11.21
N GLY A 181 -16.26 18.54 -11.06
CA GLY A 181 -16.30 17.42 -10.13
C GLY A 181 -17.19 16.25 -10.58
N HIS A 182 -17.56 16.19 -11.87
CA HIS A 182 -18.28 15.05 -12.45
C HIS A 182 -17.53 13.73 -12.19
N SER A 183 -16.26 13.66 -12.57
CA SER A 183 -15.46 12.45 -12.44
C SER A 183 -15.37 11.95 -11.01
N ASP A 184 -15.21 12.84 -10.02
CA ASP A 184 -15.19 12.46 -8.61
C ASP A 184 -16.55 11.91 -8.15
N ARG A 185 -17.66 12.57 -8.53
CA ARG A 185 -19.02 12.11 -8.16
C ARG A 185 -19.36 10.76 -8.77
N VAL A 186 -19.10 10.56 -10.07
CA VAL A 186 -19.40 9.27 -10.72
C VAL A 186 -18.52 8.15 -10.17
N MET A 187 -17.27 8.44 -9.83
CA MET A 187 -16.36 7.50 -9.18
C MET A 187 -16.90 7.06 -7.81
N GLU A 188 -17.26 8.00 -6.93
CA GLU A 188 -17.79 7.70 -5.60
C GLU A 188 -19.08 6.88 -5.65
N LEU A 189 -20.02 7.27 -6.50
CA LEU A 189 -21.28 6.54 -6.70
C LEU A 189 -21.05 5.15 -7.28
N THR A 190 -20.10 5.01 -8.21
CA THR A 190 -19.73 3.71 -8.79
C THR A 190 -19.22 2.76 -7.72
N LEU A 191 -18.32 3.22 -6.84
CA LEU A 191 -17.79 2.40 -5.73
C LEU A 191 -18.89 2.06 -4.72
N HIS A 192 -19.80 2.99 -4.45
CA HIS A 192 -20.93 2.73 -3.55
C HIS A 192 -21.85 1.64 -4.13
N LEU A 193 -22.22 1.75 -5.41
CA LEU A 193 -23.06 0.76 -6.08
C LEU A 193 -22.36 -0.60 -6.22
N ALA A 194 -21.05 -0.60 -6.46
CA ALA A 194 -20.26 -1.82 -6.50
C ALA A 194 -20.26 -2.58 -5.15
N ARG A 195 -20.19 -1.86 -4.01
CA ARG A 195 -20.35 -2.48 -2.68
C ARG A 195 -21.72 -3.12 -2.50
N GLN A 196 -22.77 -2.42 -2.91
CA GLN A 196 -24.15 -2.94 -2.84
C GLN A 196 -24.34 -4.23 -3.67
N LEU A 197 -23.59 -4.34 -4.77
CA LEU A 197 -23.59 -5.52 -5.65
C LEU A 197 -22.58 -6.60 -5.24
N ASN A 198 -21.94 -6.47 -4.05
CA ASN A 198 -20.93 -7.40 -3.52
C ASN A 198 -19.75 -7.64 -4.48
N VAL A 199 -19.31 -6.62 -5.20
CA VAL A 199 -18.08 -6.69 -6.00
C VAL A 199 -16.89 -6.85 -5.03
N PRO A 200 -15.94 -7.77 -5.29
CA PRO A 200 -14.77 -7.97 -4.45
C PRO A 200 -13.95 -6.69 -4.26
N GLU A 201 -13.46 -6.44 -3.05
CA GLU A 201 -12.78 -5.18 -2.69
C GLU A 201 -11.49 -4.95 -3.50
N GLU A 202 -10.82 -6.03 -3.89
CA GLU A 202 -9.65 -6.01 -4.77
C GLU A 202 -9.92 -5.37 -6.15
N GLN A 203 -11.18 -5.37 -6.61
CA GLN A 203 -11.57 -4.76 -7.87
C GLN A 203 -11.82 -3.24 -7.75
N PHE A 204 -11.94 -2.70 -6.54
CA PHE A 204 -12.31 -1.28 -6.35
C PHE A 204 -11.27 -0.30 -6.87
N VAL A 205 -9.99 -0.64 -6.81
CA VAL A 205 -8.94 0.18 -7.42
C VAL A 205 -9.13 0.30 -8.94
N HIS A 206 -9.56 -0.77 -9.59
CA HIS A 206 -9.80 -0.79 -11.04
C HIS A 206 -11.08 -0.05 -11.41
N LEU A 207 -12.16 -0.21 -10.64
CA LEU A 207 -13.39 0.56 -10.80
C LEU A 207 -13.14 2.06 -10.66
N ARG A 208 -12.40 2.46 -9.62
CA ARG A 208 -12.01 3.85 -9.38
C ARG A 208 -11.26 4.44 -10.56
N ARG A 209 -10.20 3.75 -11.02
CA ARG A 209 -9.38 4.19 -12.15
C ARG A 209 -10.17 4.24 -13.44
N GLY A 210 -11.00 3.22 -13.69
CA GLY A 210 -11.87 3.18 -14.86
C GLY A 210 -12.88 4.31 -14.88
N ALA A 211 -13.56 4.60 -13.76
CA ALA A 211 -14.50 5.69 -13.62
C ALA A 211 -13.86 7.07 -13.85
N LEU A 212 -12.67 7.31 -13.28
CA LEU A 212 -11.93 8.56 -13.49
C LEU A 212 -11.46 8.75 -14.93
N LEU A 213 -11.21 7.68 -15.66
CA LEU A 213 -10.67 7.68 -17.01
C LEU A 213 -11.70 7.31 -18.09
N HIS A 214 -13.01 7.20 -17.73
CA HIS A 214 -14.03 6.71 -18.67
C HIS A 214 -14.00 7.46 -20.01
N ASP A 215 -13.82 8.75 -19.97
CA ASP A 215 -13.84 9.66 -21.11
C ASP A 215 -12.45 10.06 -21.64
N ILE A 216 -11.34 9.46 -21.17
CA ILE A 216 -9.97 9.85 -21.56
C ILE A 216 -9.76 9.84 -23.07
N GLY A 217 -10.48 9.00 -23.78
CA GLY A 217 -10.43 8.92 -25.24
C GLY A 217 -10.98 10.15 -25.97
N LYS A 218 -11.71 11.03 -25.30
CA LYS A 218 -12.12 12.34 -25.84
C LYS A 218 -10.91 13.22 -26.18
N THR A 219 -9.72 12.91 -25.64
CA THR A 219 -8.48 13.56 -26.05
C THR A 219 -8.16 13.39 -27.52
N GLY A 220 -8.65 12.32 -28.16
CA GLY A 220 -8.53 12.06 -29.60
C GLY A 220 -9.62 12.72 -30.46
N ILE A 221 -10.62 13.37 -29.87
CA ILE A 221 -11.71 14.03 -30.59
C ILE A 221 -11.29 15.47 -30.96
N PRO A 222 -11.49 15.90 -32.23
CA PRO A 222 -11.20 17.28 -32.65
C PRO A 222 -12.03 18.30 -31.86
N ASP A 223 -11.43 19.45 -31.50
CA ASP A 223 -12.12 20.53 -30.76
C ASP A 223 -13.33 21.09 -31.48
N SER A 224 -13.32 21.11 -32.83
CA SER A 224 -14.47 21.52 -33.63
C SER A 224 -15.73 20.65 -33.43
N ILE A 225 -15.56 19.41 -32.93
CA ILE A 225 -16.65 18.50 -32.60
C ILE A 225 -16.90 18.51 -31.09
N LEU A 226 -15.84 18.38 -30.29
CA LEU A 226 -15.94 18.30 -28.84
C LEU A 226 -16.54 19.54 -28.22
N LEU A 227 -16.14 20.73 -28.71
CA LEU A 227 -16.53 22.03 -28.17
C LEU A 227 -17.62 22.73 -29.06
N LYS A 228 -18.27 22.00 -29.96
CA LYS A 228 -19.27 22.58 -30.88
C LYS A 228 -20.44 23.18 -30.10
N PRO A 229 -20.76 24.48 -30.32
CA PRO A 229 -21.90 25.10 -29.68
C PRO A 229 -23.21 24.70 -30.41
N GLY A 230 -23.76 23.55 -30.06
CA GLY A 230 -25.01 23.04 -30.63
C GLY A 230 -25.02 21.53 -30.88
N PRO A 231 -26.08 20.98 -31.47
CA PRO A 231 -26.19 19.56 -31.73
C PRO A 231 -25.14 19.09 -32.75
N LEU A 232 -24.62 17.90 -32.54
CA LEU A 232 -23.74 17.24 -33.49
C LEU A 232 -24.56 16.69 -34.67
N THR A 233 -23.98 16.74 -35.86
CA THR A 233 -24.50 16.02 -37.04
C THR A 233 -24.25 14.52 -36.89
N ASP A 234 -24.93 13.70 -37.70
CA ASP A 234 -24.73 12.24 -37.67
C ASP A 234 -23.26 11.84 -37.93
N ALA A 235 -22.56 12.52 -38.82
CA ALA A 235 -21.15 12.30 -39.10
C ALA A 235 -20.26 12.65 -37.88
N GLU A 236 -20.55 13.74 -37.18
CA GLU A 236 -19.84 14.16 -35.97
C GLU A 236 -20.13 13.23 -34.80
N ILE A 237 -21.37 12.72 -34.69
CA ILE A 237 -21.73 11.67 -33.69
C ILE A 237 -20.89 10.41 -33.92
N GLN A 238 -20.69 9.99 -35.18
CA GLN A 238 -19.84 8.83 -35.47
C GLN A 238 -18.38 9.06 -35.08
N VAL A 239 -17.87 10.27 -35.18
CA VAL A 239 -16.53 10.62 -34.68
C VAL A 239 -16.50 10.61 -33.16
N MET A 240 -17.50 11.23 -32.51
CA MET A 240 -17.60 11.25 -31.04
C MET A 240 -17.67 9.84 -30.45
N ARG A 241 -18.40 8.92 -31.09
CA ARG A 241 -18.52 7.50 -30.65
C ARG A 241 -17.21 6.70 -30.69
N LYS A 242 -16.12 7.25 -31.23
CA LYS A 242 -14.81 6.61 -31.24
C LYS A 242 -14.02 6.80 -29.94
N HIS A 243 -14.46 7.69 -29.02
CA HIS A 243 -13.68 7.91 -27.80
C HIS A 243 -13.47 6.65 -26.94
N PRO A 244 -14.40 5.63 -26.87
CA PRO A 244 -14.09 4.40 -26.14
C PRO A 244 -12.96 3.59 -26.81
N GLU A 245 -12.90 3.58 -28.14
CA GLU A 245 -11.79 2.93 -28.87
C GLU A 245 -10.46 3.65 -28.64
N TYR A 246 -10.47 4.99 -28.62
CA TYR A 246 -9.29 5.80 -28.29
C TYR A 246 -8.85 5.58 -26.83
N ALA A 247 -9.79 5.48 -25.89
CA ALA A 247 -9.49 5.12 -24.52
C ALA A 247 -8.82 3.74 -24.43
N MET A 248 -9.35 2.75 -25.16
CA MET A 248 -8.75 1.41 -25.25
C MET A 248 -7.32 1.45 -25.79
N GLN A 249 -7.07 2.20 -26.87
CA GLN A 249 -5.74 2.36 -27.47
C GLN A 249 -4.74 3.00 -26.51
N LEU A 250 -5.15 4.06 -25.82
CA LEU A 250 -4.31 4.78 -24.86
C LEU A 250 -3.96 3.93 -23.64
N LEU A 251 -4.97 3.37 -22.99
CA LEU A 251 -4.83 2.74 -21.70
C LEU A 251 -4.28 1.31 -21.79
N SER A 252 -4.52 0.56 -22.88
CA SER A 252 -4.02 -0.80 -23.04
C SER A 252 -2.48 -0.87 -23.10
N SER A 253 -1.82 0.21 -23.51
CA SER A 253 -0.36 0.33 -23.53
C SER A 253 0.25 0.42 -22.12
N VAL A 254 -0.56 0.73 -21.10
CA VAL A 254 -0.14 0.90 -19.71
C VAL A 254 -0.56 -0.33 -18.90
N PRO A 255 0.36 -1.26 -18.55
CA PRO A 255 -0.01 -2.56 -17.98
C PRO A 255 -0.90 -2.48 -16.74
N PHE A 256 -0.64 -1.54 -15.81
CA PHE A 256 -1.39 -1.41 -14.56
C PHE A 256 -2.80 -0.81 -14.75
N LEU A 257 -3.13 -0.23 -15.92
CA LEU A 257 -4.46 0.29 -16.26
C LEU A 257 -5.33 -0.72 -17.02
N ARG A 258 -4.74 -1.81 -17.53
CA ARG A 258 -5.51 -2.84 -18.28
C ARG A 258 -6.72 -3.39 -17.51
N PRO A 259 -6.64 -3.68 -16.20
CA PRO A 259 -7.81 -4.15 -15.45
C PRO A 259 -8.91 -3.09 -15.27
N ALA A 260 -8.62 -1.82 -15.53
CA ALA A 260 -9.58 -0.72 -15.45
C ALA A 260 -10.27 -0.41 -16.78
N LEU A 261 -9.92 -1.11 -17.88
CA LEU A 261 -10.40 -0.82 -19.24
C LEU A 261 -11.90 -1.07 -19.46
N ASP A 262 -12.51 -1.91 -18.65
CA ASP A 262 -13.91 -2.28 -18.81
C ASP A 262 -14.85 -1.07 -18.84
N ILE A 263 -14.62 -0.08 -17.97
CA ILE A 263 -15.43 1.14 -17.94
C ILE A 263 -15.13 2.03 -19.15
N PRO A 264 -13.89 2.50 -19.40
CA PRO A 264 -13.59 3.39 -20.53
C PRO A 264 -13.99 2.81 -21.88
N TYR A 265 -13.93 1.51 -22.06
CA TYR A 265 -14.21 0.87 -23.33
C TYR A 265 -15.68 0.52 -23.53
N CYS A 266 -16.44 0.23 -22.45
CA CYS A 266 -17.78 -0.36 -22.54
C CYS A 266 -18.89 0.44 -21.86
N HIS A 267 -18.64 1.64 -21.31
CA HIS A 267 -19.67 2.41 -20.58
C HIS A 267 -20.82 2.91 -21.45
N HIS A 268 -20.68 2.90 -22.77
CA HIS A 268 -21.73 3.20 -23.73
C HIS A 268 -22.41 1.97 -24.33
N GLU A 269 -22.05 0.76 -23.89
CA GLU A 269 -22.80 -0.43 -24.24
C GLU A 269 -24.18 -0.39 -23.57
N LYS A 270 -25.17 -0.98 -24.23
CA LYS A 270 -26.55 -1.04 -23.74
C LYS A 270 -26.97 -2.47 -23.51
N TRP A 271 -27.74 -2.71 -22.49
CA TRP A 271 -28.19 -4.05 -22.10
C TRP A 271 -28.85 -4.82 -23.25
N ASP A 272 -29.60 -4.13 -24.12
CA ASP A 272 -30.27 -4.72 -25.29
C ASP A 272 -29.34 -4.99 -26.50
N GLY A 273 -28.08 -4.53 -26.45
CA GLY A 273 -27.09 -4.68 -27.52
C GLY A 273 -27.08 -3.54 -28.55
N ASN A 274 -27.88 -2.47 -28.37
CA ASN A 274 -27.88 -1.31 -29.25
C ASN A 274 -26.85 -0.23 -28.87
N GLY A 275 -25.89 -0.59 -27.99
CA GLY A 275 -24.80 0.27 -27.56
C GLY A 275 -23.61 0.31 -28.52
N TYR A 276 -22.52 0.90 -28.09
CA TYR A 276 -21.26 0.96 -28.83
C TYR A 276 -20.06 0.92 -27.85
N PRO A 277 -18.84 0.59 -28.29
CA PRO A 277 -18.37 0.39 -29.68
C PRO A 277 -18.56 -1.04 -30.23
N ARG A 278 -18.85 -2.03 -29.35
CA ARG A 278 -18.86 -3.45 -29.71
C ARG A 278 -20.26 -4.03 -29.93
N GLY A 279 -21.31 -3.36 -29.44
CA GLY A 279 -22.68 -3.88 -29.45
C GLY A 279 -22.86 -5.09 -28.55
N LEU A 280 -22.19 -5.11 -27.40
CA LEU A 280 -22.33 -6.18 -26.40
C LEU A 280 -23.72 -6.16 -25.80
N LYS A 281 -24.23 -7.37 -25.44
CA LYS A 281 -25.60 -7.52 -24.91
C LYS A 281 -25.61 -8.27 -23.60
N GLY A 282 -26.46 -7.81 -22.68
CA GLY A 282 -26.71 -8.49 -21.42
C GLY A 282 -25.43 -8.64 -20.58
N GLU A 283 -25.16 -9.86 -20.13
CA GLU A 283 -24.02 -10.19 -19.29
C GLU A 283 -22.68 -10.22 -20.03
N ASP A 284 -22.65 -10.16 -21.36
CA ASP A 284 -21.42 -9.98 -22.13
C ASP A 284 -20.80 -8.59 -21.89
N ILE A 285 -21.60 -7.61 -21.41
CA ILE A 285 -21.09 -6.33 -20.96
C ILE A 285 -20.43 -6.53 -19.57
N PRO A 286 -19.16 -6.13 -19.39
CA PRO A 286 -18.50 -6.23 -18.08
C PRO A 286 -19.32 -5.56 -16.97
N LEU A 287 -19.40 -6.19 -15.79
CA LEU A 287 -20.21 -5.67 -14.67
C LEU A 287 -19.80 -4.24 -14.30
N ALA A 288 -18.51 -3.93 -14.33
CA ALA A 288 -17.97 -2.58 -14.08
C ALA A 288 -18.60 -1.53 -15.01
N ALA A 289 -18.72 -1.84 -16.29
CA ALA A 289 -19.34 -0.95 -17.28
C ALA A 289 -20.86 -0.83 -17.07
N ARG A 290 -21.55 -1.94 -16.72
CA ARG A 290 -22.99 -1.92 -16.39
C ARG A 290 -23.30 -1.06 -15.18
N ILE A 291 -22.45 -1.12 -14.13
CA ILE A 291 -22.55 -0.28 -12.94
C ILE A 291 -22.36 1.18 -13.32
N PHE A 292 -21.27 1.47 -14.05
CA PHE A 292 -20.89 2.83 -14.39
C PHE A 292 -21.92 3.51 -15.30
N SER A 293 -22.48 2.83 -16.29
CA SER A 293 -23.44 3.40 -17.24
C SER A 293 -24.68 4.00 -16.58
N VAL A 294 -25.19 3.37 -15.52
CA VAL A 294 -26.33 3.91 -14.74
C VAL A 294 -25.93 5.19 -14.01
N ILE A 295 -24.74 5.19 -13.40
CA ILE A 295 -24.22 6.33 -12.62
C ILE A 295 -23.91 7.51 -13.54
N ASP A 296 -23.25 7.29 -14.67
CA ASP A 296 -22.92 8.33 -15.63
C ASP A 296 -24.17 9.02 -16.17
N VAL A 297 -25.16 8.26 -16.61
CA VAL A 297 -26.44 8.82 -17.06
C VAL A 297 -27.17 9.54 -15.92
N PHE A 298 -27.15 9.01 -14.70
CA PHE A 298 -27.73 9.68 -13.55
C PHE A 298 -27.09 11.04 -13.30
N ASP A 299 -25.76 11.11 -13.19
CA ASP A 299 -25.03 12.37 -12.99
C ASP A 299 -25.24 13.33 -14.17
N ALA A 300 -25.08 12.82 -15.38
CA ALA A 300 -25.30 13.62 -16.58
C ALA A 300 -26.68 14.27 -16.61
N LEU A 301 -27.75 13.62 -16.18
CA LEU A 301 -29.10 14.16 -16.19
C LEU A 301 -29.40 15.08 -14.99
N CYS A 302 -28.74 14.86 -13.85
CA CYS A 302 -28.95 15.64 -12.63
C CYS A 302 -28.28 17.02 -12.63
N TYR A 303 -27.26 17.23 -13.47
CA TYR A 303 -26.49 18.47 -13.48
C TYR A 303 -26.68 19.24 -14.80
N GLU A 304 -26.55 20.58 -14.72
CA GLU A 304 -26.61 21.45 -15.91
C GLU A 304 -25.39 21.21 -16.80
N ARG A 305 -25.62 21.17 -18.10
CA ARG A 305 -24.60 21.18 -19.14
C ARG A 305 -24.78 22.41 -20.06
N PRO A 306 -23.75 22.85 -20.75
CA PRO A 306 -23.85 24.09 -21.58
C PRO A 306 -25.05 24.14 -22.52
N TYR A 307 -25.60 22.99 -22.88
CA TYR A 307 -26.71 22.86 -23.83
C TYR A 307 -27.99 22.29 -23.23
N ARG A 308 -28.05 22.05 -21.90
CA ARG A 308 -29.19 21.38 -21.28
C ARG A 308 -29.33 21.71 -19.80
N TYR A 309 -30.53 22.14 -19.40
CA TYR A 309 -30.88 22.27 -17.98
C TYR A 309 -30.92 20.91 -17.25
N ALA A 310 -30.59 20.92 -15.97
CA ALA A 310 -30.71 19.77 -15.09
C ALA A 310 -32.18 19.29 -15.00
N TRP A 311 -32.38 17.99 -14.99
CA TRP A 311 -33.68 17.42 -14.68
C TRP A 311 -33.85 17.30 -13.16
N SER A 312 -35.13 17.32 -12.71
CA SER A 312 -35.40 16.99 -11.29
C SER A 312 -35.00 15.55 -11.01
N LYS A 313 -34.48 15.28 -9.79
CA LYS A 313 -34.10 13.93 -9.37
C LYS A 313 -35.23 12.92 -9.62
N LYS A 314 -36.47 13.29 -9.32
CA LYS A 314 -37.65 12.44 -9.57
C LYS A 314 -37.79 12.03 -11.04
N ARG A 315 -37.57 12.96 -11.96
CA ARG A 315 -37.63 12.71 -13.41
C ARG A 315 -36.49 11.79 -13.86
N VAL A 316 -35.28 12.01 -13.37
CA VAL A 316 -34.12 11.16 -13.68
C VAL A 316 -34.35 9.72 -13.21
N LEU A 317 -34.81 9.54 -11.98
CA LEU A 317 -35.10 8.22 -11.44
C LEU A 317 -36.22 7.50 -12.23
N ALA A 318 -37.25 8.23 -12.67
CA ALA A 318 -38.30 7.67 -13.53
C ALA A 318 -37.71 7.18 -14.87
N TYR A 319 -36.85 7.98 -15.50
CA TYR A 319 -36.16 7.63 -16.75
C TYR A 319 -35.29 6.37 -16.60
N ILE A 320 -34.45 6.30 -15.57
CA ILE A 320 -33.60 5.13 -15.34
C ILE A 320 -34.46 3.85 -15.16
N ARG A 321 -35.59 3.97 -14.44
CA ARG A 321 -36.51 2.83 -14.26
C ARG A 321 -37.16 2.40 -15.57
N GLU A 322 -37.59 3.33 -16.40
CA GLU A 322 -38.17 3.05 -17.72
C GLU A 322 -37.18 2.39 -18.67
N ARG A 323 -35.90 2.74 -18.57
CA ARG A 323 -34.83 2.23 -19.44
C ARG A 323 -34.19 0.91 -18.90
N SER A 324 -34.64 0.40 -17.77
CA SER A 324 -34.22 -0.90 -17.22
C SER A 324 -34.57 -2.02 -18.20
N GLY A 325 -33.63 -2.91 -18.49
CA GLY A 325 -33.78 -3.99 -19.46
C GLY A 325 -33.57 -3.59 -20.91
N ALA A 326 -33.49 -2.28 -21.21
CA ALA A 326 -33.11 -1.75 -22.52
C ALA A 326 -31.71 -1.15 -22.50
N ASP A 327 -31.54 -0.01 -21.85
CA ASP A 327 -30.21 0.61 -21.74
C ASP A 327 -29.40 0.02 -20.59
N PHE A 328 -30.04 -0.36 -19.47
CA PHE A 328 -29.40 -0.73 -18.21
C PHE A 328 -29.71 -2.15 -17.76
N ASP A 329 -28.76 -2.79 -17.10
CA ASP A 329 -28.95 -4.07 -16.41
C ASP A 329 -30.01 -3.92 -15.30
N PRO A 330 -31.10 -4.71 -15.34
CA PRO A 330 -32.17 -4.64 -14.32
C PRO A 330 -31.67 -4.84 -12.89
N ARG A 331 -30.69 -5.71 -12.66
CA ARG A 331 -30.12 -5.97 -11.33
C ARG A 331 -29.34 -4.78 -10.81
N VAL A 332 -28.58 -4.13 -11.70
CA VAL A 332 -27.83 -2.91 -11.37
C VAL A 332 -28.78 -1.75 -11.06
N VAL A 333 -29.87 -1.61 -11.84
CA VAL A 333 -30.90 -0.60 -11.59
C VAL A 333 -31.59 -0.83 -10.24
N GLU A 334 -31.93 -2.07 -9.88
CA GLU A 334 -32.52 -2.38 -8.59
C GLU A 334 -31.59 -1.97 -7.43
N ALA A 335 -30.32 -2.38 -7.47
CA ALA A 335 -29.32 -2.01 -6.48
C ALA A 335 -29.07 -0.48 -6.43
N PHE A 336 -29.09 0.20 -7.59
CA PHE A 336 -28.97 1.65 -7.65
C PHE A 336 -30.09 2.36 -6.89
N PHE A 337 -31.33 1.89 -6.99
CA PHE A 337 -32.45 2.48 -6.26
C PHE A 337 -32.33 2.31 -4.74
N GLU A 338 -31.57 1.33 -4.25
CA GLU A 338 -31.34 1.18 -2.81
C GLU A 338 -30.36 2.25 -2.26
N ILE A 339 -29.41 2.72 -3.08
CA ILE A 339 -28.39 3.69 -2.64
C ILE A 339 -28.77 5.16 -2.86
N VAL A 340 -29.80 5.45 -3.71
CA VAL A 340 -30.20 6.84 -4.03
C VAL A 340 -31.52 7.29 -3.37
N LYS A 341 -32.05 6.47 -2.45
CA LYS A 341 -33.27 6.78 -1.66
C LYS A 341 -33.24 8.12 -0.94
#